data_25741593f253c3d5acc6843132e88d78
#
_entry.id   25741593f253c3d5acc6843132e88d78
#
_cell.length_a   1.000
_cell.length_b   1.000
_cell.length_c   1.000
_cell.angle_alpha   90.00
_cell.angle_beta   90.00
_cell.angle_gamma   90.00
#
_symmetry.space_group_name_H-M   'P 1'
#
loop_
_entity.id
_entity.type
_entity.pdbx_description
1 polymer ?
#
loop_
_entity_poly.entity_id
_entity_poly.type
_entity_poly.pdbx_seq_one_letter_code
_entity_poly.pdbx_strand_id
1 'polypeptide(L)'
;MHVNVRAIIERETPEGIEIVIQLRNKPVEGGQWIELPGGRLEEYESFLDGLKREVAEETGLRLTRIEGESTKVDSQGNSTNVECLQSFAVYQTTLGPVDSMGAYFRCRAEGELLAAGDDTLGPRWMLVEELDAWLEREPERFSWIDRAGLLYYLQEFSR
;
A
#
# COMPACT_ATOMS: atom_id res chain seq x y z
N MET A 1 -9.18 13.04 11.31
CA MET A 1 -8.87 11.66 10.82
C MET A 1 -8.54 11.68 9.35
N HIS A 2 -7.49 10.99 8.97
CA HIS A 2 -7.10 10.85 7.57
C HIS A 2 -7.54 9.48 7.05
N VAL A 3 -7.98 9.43 5.79
CA VAL A 3 -8.32 8.17 5.14
C VAL A 3 -7.29 7.89 4.07
N ASN A 4 -6.62 6.75 4.18
CA ASN A 4 -5.56 6.34 3.27
C ASN A 4 -5.96 5.11 2.47
N VAL A 5 -5.31 4.97 1.33
CA VAL A 5 -5.40 3.77 0.51
C VAL A 5 -3.98 3.31 0.21
N ARG A 6 -3.73 1.99 0.33
CA ARG A 6 -2.40 1.41 0.17
C ARG A 6 -2.44 0.19 -0.72
N ALA A 7 -1.41 0.04 -1.55
CA ALA A 7 -1.33 -1.05 -2.51
C ALA A 7 -0.27 -2.08 -2.11
N ILE A 8 -0.68 -3.35 -2.14
CA ILE A 8 0.23 -4.48 -2.07
C ILE A 8 0.33 -5.02 -3.49
N ILE A 9 1.32 -4.54 -4.23
CA ILE A 9 1.49 -4.84 -5.66
C ILE A 9 2.38 -6.07 -5.78
N GLU A 10 1.81 -7.17 -6.25
CA GLU A 10 2.47 -8.46 -6.29
C GLU A 10 2.93 -8.85 -7.69
N ARG A 11 4.05 -9.58 -7.77
CA ARG A 11 4.45 -10.31 -8.97
C ARG A 11 5.10 -11.63 -8.56
N GLU A 12 5.04 -12.60 -9.46
CA GLU A 12 5.68 -13.89 -9.24
C GLU A 12 7.03 -13.90 -9.93
N THR A 13 8.04 -14.47 -9.26
CA THR A 13 9.39 -14.65 -9.81
C THR A 13 9.83 -16.10 -9.55
N PRO A 14 10.91 -16.57 -10.22
CA PRO A 14 11.46 -17.89 -9.91
C PRO A 14 11.88 -18.07 -8.44
N GLU A 15 12.24 -16.98 -7.76
CA GLU A 15 12.63 -16.99 -6.35
C GLU A 15 11.46 -16.88 -5.38
N GLY A 16 10.28 -16.56 -5.89
CA GLY A 16 9.08 -16.39 -5.06
C GLY A 16 8.30 -15.12 -5.40
N ILE A 17 7.37 -14.79 -4.54
CA ILE A 17 6.53 -13.61 -4.72
C ILE A 17 7.30 -12.38 -4.25
N GLU A 18 7.24 -11.33 -5.07
CA GLU A 18 7.75 -10.01 -4.70
C GLU A 18 6.61 -9.02 -4.60
N ILE A 19 6.78 -8.03 -3.73
CA ILE A 19 5.87 -6.89 -3.66
C ILE A 19 6.68 -5.60 -3.83
N VAL A 20 6.00 -4.54 -4.26
CA VAL A 20 6.61 -3.22 -4.34
C VAL A 20 6.62 -2.59 -2.96
N ILE A 21 7.79 -2.18 -2.51
CA ILE A 21 7.96 -1.35 -1.32
C ILE A 21 8.61 -0.05 -1.74
N GLN A 22 8.48 0.95 -0.88
CA GLN A 22 9.09 2.25 -1.10
C GLN A 22 10.04 2.53 0.05
N LEU A 23 11.28 2.88 -0.30
CA LEU A 23 12.27 3.31 0.67
C LEU A 23 12.21 4.82 0.77
N ARG A 24 12.06 5.32 1.98
CA ARG A 24 12.16 6.74 2.28
C ARG A 24 13.31 7.02 3.20
N ASN A 25 13.95 8.16 2.97
CA ASN A 25 14.96 8.66 3.86
C ASN A 25 14.27 9.53 4.90
N LYS A 26 14.38 9.15 6.18
CA LYS A 26 13.81 9.89 7.30
C LYS A 26 14.93 10.31 8.25
N PRO A 27 15.71 11.38 7.91
CA PRO A 27 16.86 11.77 8.70
C PRO A 27 16.55 12.08 10.16
N VAL A 28 15.37 12.66 10.42
CA VAL A 28 14.92 13.03 11.76
C VAL A 28 14.62 11.80 12.62
N GLU A 29 14.29 10.68 12.00
CA GLU A 29 13.92 9.43 12.68
C GLU A 29 15.01 8.36 12.56
N GLY A 30 16.19 8.74 12.12
CA GLY A 30 17.37 7.88 12.17
C GLY A 30 17.55 6.89 11.04
N GLY A 31 17.02 7.13 9.83
CA GLY A 31 17.38 6.30 8.73
C GLY A 31 16.31 6.06 7.67
N GLN A 32 16.40 4.91 7.03
CA GLN A 32 15.54 4.52 5.93
C GLN A 32 14.27 3.86 6.45
N TRP A 33 13.14 4.25 5.89
CA TRP A 33 11.84 3.65 6.17
C TRP A 33 11.36 2.87 4.98
N ILE A 34 10.80 1.71 5.29
CA ILE A 34 10.11 0.87 4.31
C ILE A 34 8.62 1.09 4.49
N GLU A 35 7.93 1.43 3.40
CA GLU A 35 6.48 1.60 3.41
C GLU A 35 5.88 1.09 2.11
N LEU A 36 4.56 0.87 2.13
CA LEU A 36 3.81 0.49 0.94
C LEU A 36 3.43 1.73 0.14
N PRO A 37 3.32 1.59 -1.19
CA PRO A 37 2.79 2.69 -2.01
C PRO A 37 1.36 3.02 -1.62
N GLY A 38 1.04 4.29 -1.60
CA GLY A 38 -0.29 4.76 -1.28
C GLY A 38 -0.25 6.14 -0.65
N GLY A 39 -1.39 6.60 -0.19
CA GLY A 39 -1.49 7.90 0.43
C GLY A 39 -2.92 8.27 0.76
N ARG A 40 -3.09 9.54 1.10
CA ARG A 40 -4.38 10.08 1.52
C ARG A 40 -5.31 10.24 0.33
N LEU A 41 -6.57 9.81 0.52
CA LEU A 41 -7.63 10.11 -0.43
C LEU A 41 -7.97 11.59 -0.40
N GLU A 42 -8.26 12.13 -1.57
CA GLU A 42 -8.79 13.48 -1.69
C GLU A 42 -10.31 13.47 -1.44
N GLU A 43 -10.89 14.65 -1.23
CA GLU A 43 -12.32 14.77 -1.00
C GLU A 43 -13.09 14.18 -2.18
N TYR A 44 -14.03 13.29 -1.90
CA TYR A 44 -14.86 12.57 -2.88
C TYR A 44 -14.11 11.67 -3.86
N GLU A 45 -12.82 11.49 -3.66
CA GLU A 45 -12.06 10.55 -4.49
C GLU A 45 -12.41 9.11 -4.10
N SER A 46 -12.67 8.26 -5.11
CA SER A 46 -12.93 6.85 -4.85
C SER A 46 -11.66 6.13 -4.40
N PHE A 47 -11.83 5.02 -3.66
CA PHE A 47 -10.69 4.18 -3.29
C PHE A 47 -9.88 3.74 -4.51
N LEU A 48 -10.57 3.28 -5.55
CA LEU A 48 -9.89 2.75 -6.74
C LEU A 48 -9.13 3.83 -7.49
N ASP A 49 -9.73 5.01 -7.68
CA ASP A 49 -9.06 6.12 -8.36
C ASP A 49 -7.89 6.64 -7.55
N GLY A 50 -8.07 6.80 -6.23
CA GLY A 50 -7.01 7.24 -5.33
C GLY A 50 -5.83 6.27 -5.33
N LEU A 51 -6.12 4.98 -5.30
CA LEU A 51 -5.08 3.96 -5.35
C LEU A 51 -4.28 4.03 -6.65
N LYS A 52 -4.97 4.12 -7.79
CA LYS A 52 -4.31 4.24 -9.10
C LYS A 52 -3.45 5.49 -9.18
N ARG A 53 -3.98 6.62 -8.69
CA ARG A 53 -3.27 7.89 -8.69
C ARG A 53 -1.99 7.82 -7.85
N GLU A 54 -2.12 7.38 -6.61
CA GLU A 54 -0.97 7.29 -5.69
C GLU A 54 0.10 6.33 -6.20
N VAL A 55 -0.31 5.17 -6.73
CA VAL A 55 0.64 4.20 -7.28
C VAL A 55 1.38 4.78 -8.47
N ALA A 56 0.67 5.46 -9.38
CA ALA A 56 1.31 6.09 -10.53
C ALA A 56 2.30 7.18 -10.12
N GLU A 57 1.91 8.03 -9.17
CA GLU A 57 2.75 9.12 -8.69
C GLU A 57 4.00 8.61 -7.97
N GLU A 58 3.86 7.62 -7.12
CA GLU A 58 4.96 7.14 -6.28
C GLU A 58 5.85 6.09 -6.94
N THR A 59 5.27 5.23 -7.78
CA THR A 59 6.00 4.09 -8.33
C THR A 59 6.23 4.15 -9.84
N GLY A 60 5.42 4.91 -10.55
CA GLY A 60 5.41 4.91 -12.02
C GLY A 60 4.68 3.74 -12.65
N LEU A 61 4.16 2.83 -11.84
CA LEU A 61 3.44 1.67 -12.35
C LEU A 61 1.98 2.01 -12.62
N ARG A 62 1.38 1.25 -13.54
CA ARG A 62 -0.04 1.29 -13.84
C ARG A 62 -0.69 0.01 -13.33
N LEU A 63 -1.66 0.14 -12.45
CA LEU A 63 -2.39 -1.00 -11.92
C LEU A 63 -3.24 -1.64 -13.02
N THR A 64 -3.08 -2.95 -13.20
CA THR A 64 -3.84 -3.75 -14.17
C THR A 64 -4.96 -4.52 -13.52
N ARG A 65 -4.83 -4.79 -12.22
CA ARG A 65 -5.84 -5.50 -11.45
C ARG A 65 -5.78 -5.03 -10.00
N ILE A 66 -6.96 -4.76 -9.45
CA ILE A 66 -7.14 -4.50 -8.01
C ILE A 66 -8.09 -5.57 -7.51
N GLU A 67 -7.61 -6.45 -6.63
CA GLU A 67 -8.44 -7.50 -6.06
C GLU A 67 -9.58 -6.89 -5.27
N GLY A 68 -10.80 -7.31 -5.57
CA GLY A 68 -12.02 -6.76 -4.98
C GLY A 68 -12.71 -5.71 -5.84
N GLU A 69 -12.08 -5.19 -6.90
CA GLU A 69 -12.69 -4.16 -7.74
C GLU A 69 -13.99 -4.64 -8.41
N SER A 70 -14.09 -5.92 -8.71
CA SER A 70 -15.28 -6.49 -9.33
C SER A 70 -16.45 -6.62 -8.35
N THR A 71 -16.22 -6.45 -7.06
CA THR A 71 -17.27 -6.52 -6.05
C THR A 71 -18.02 -5.20 -5.89
N LYS A 72 -17.55 -4.14 -6.55
CA LYS A 72 -18.08 -2.80 -6.35
C LYS A 72 -19.56 -2.70 -6.73
N VAL A 73 -20.32 -2.12 -5.83
CA VAL A 73 -21.71 -1.76 -6.02
C VAL A 73 -21.87 -0.27 -5.81
N ASP A 74 -22.56 0.39 -6.70
CA ASP A 74 -22.88 1.81 -6.60
C ASP A 74 -24.33 2.01 -6.19
N SER A 75 -24.58 2.96 -5.30
CA SER A 75 -25.91 3.42 -4.95
C SER A 75 -26.06 4.86 -5.39
N GLN A 76 -26.44 5.05 -6.65
CA GLN A 76 -26.52 6.37 -7.28
C GLN A 76 -27.91 6.98 -7.11
N GLY A 77 -27.96 8.17 -6.53
CA GLY A 77 -29.16 8.99 -6.44
C GLY A 77 -29.10 10.17 -7.41
N ASN A 78 -30.00 11.14 -7.24
CA ASN A 78 -30.00 12.34 -8.12
C ASN A 78 -28.74 13.20 -7.93
N SER A 79 -28.26 13.32 -6.71
CA SER A 79 -27.09 14.14 -6.39
C SER A 79 -26.17 13.44 -5.39
N THR A 80 -26.27 12.11 -5.29
CA THR A 80 -25.48 11.31 -4.35
C THR A 80 -24.98 10.04 -5.03
N ASN A 81 -23.84 9.54 -4.58
CA ASN A 81 -23.36 8.22 -4.92
C ASN A 81 -22.54 7.65 -3.78
N VAL A 82 -22.75 6.37 -3.50
CA VAL A 82 -21.93 5.62 -2.56
C VAL A 82 -21.43 4.37 -3.27
N GLU A 83 -20.12 4.14 -3.15
CA GLU A 83 -19.50 2.91 -3.66
C GLU A 83 -19.22 1.99 -2.47
N CYS A 84 -19.57 0.72 -2.63
CA CYS A 84 -19.29 -0.31 -1.65
C CYS A 84 -18.53 -1.43 -2.33
N LEU A 85 -17.38 -1.82 -1.77
CA LEU A 85 -16.53 -2.84 -2.37
C LEU A 85 -15.71 -3.54 -1.31
N GLN A 86 -15.15 -4.69 -1.66
CA GLN A 86 -14.28 -5.45 -0.78
C GLN A 86 -12.83 -4.99 -0.93
N SER A 87 -12.18 -4.70 0.19
CA SER A 87 -10.73 -4.51 0.25
C SER A 87 -10.07 -5.81 0.72
N PHE A 88 -8.75 -5.88 0.65
CA PHE A 88 -8.00 -6.97 1.27
C PHE A 88 -8.06 -6.86 2.80
N ALA A 89 -7.85 -5.66 3.33
CA ALA A 89 -7.83 -5.41 4.77
C ALA A 89 -8.11 -3.94 5.03
N VAL A 90 -8.53 -3.63 6.25
CA VAL A 90 -8.64 -2.26 6.73
C VAL A 90 -7.77 -2.09 7.96
N TYR A 91 -7.29 -0.88 8.20
CA TYR A 91 -6.53 -0.57 9.39
C TYR A 91 -7.06 0.69 10.06
N GLN A 92 -6.73 0.82 11.32
CA GLN A 92 -7.03 2.00 12.11
C GLN A 92 -5.91 2.20 13.11
N THR A 93 -5.45 3.44 13.27
CA THR A 93 -4.52 3.75 14.36
C THR A 93 -5.32 3.92 15.64
N THR A 94 -4.89 3.26 16.69
CA THR A 94 -5.56 3.33 18.00
C THR A 94 -4.67 4.02 19.03
N LEU A 95 -3.42 4.29 18.69
CA LEU A 95 -2.47 5.01 19.52
C LEU A 95 -1.35 5.53 18.60
N GLY A 96 -0.93 6.75 18.80
CA GLY A 96 0.20 7.30 18.04
C GLY A 96 -0.02 8.74 17.61
N PRO A 97 0.95 9.32 16.91
CA PRO A 97 0.92 10.74 16.54
C PRO A 97 -0.04 11.08 15.41
N VAL A 98 -0.56 10.07 14.69
CA VAL A 98 -1.45 10.30 13.55
C VAL A 98 -2.74 9.50 13.73
N ASP A 99 -3.87 10.20 13.67
CA ASP A 99 -5.20 9.59 13.67
C ASP A 99 -5.59 9.27 12.24
N SER A 100 -5.59 8.00 11.90
CA SER A 100 -5.71 7.54 10.52
C SER A 100 -6.47 6.22 10.43
N MET A 101 -7.14 6.03 9.32
CA MET A 101 -7.68 4.74 8.92
C MET A 101 -7.46 4.56 7.43
N GLY A 102 -7.58 3.34 6.95
CA GLY A 102 -7.42 3.10 5.53
C GLY A 102 -7.69 1.68 5.11
N ALA A 103 -7.51 1.45 3.82
CA ALA A 103 -7.73 0.16 3.21
C ALA A 103 -6.50 -0.26 2.42
N TYR A 104 -6.19 -1.57 2.49
CA TYR A 104 -5.17 -2.21 1.68
C TYR A 104 -5.84 -2.99 0.57
N PHE A 105 -5.24 -2.93 -0.61
CA PHE A 105 -5.69 -3.71 -1.77
C PHE A 105 -4.51 -4.48 -2.34
N ARG A 106 -4.71 -5.77 -2.63
CA ARG A 106 -3.75 -6.56 -3.40
C ARG A 106 -3.93 -6.25 -4.87
N CYS A 107 -2.82 -6.02 -5.56
CA CYS A 107 -2.85 -5.50 -6.92
C CYS A 107 -1.84 -6.21 -7.81
N ARG A 108 -2.10 -6.11 -9.12
CA ARG A 108 -1.12 -6.42 -10.17
C ARG A 108 -0.91 -5.14 -10.97
N ALA A 109 0.29 -5.00 -11.54
CA ALA A 109 0.66 -3.79 -12.25
C ALA A 109 1.58 -4.11 -13.42
N GLU A 110 1.72 -3.13 -14.31
CA GLU A 110 2.69 -3.17 -15.40
C GLU A 110 3.45 -1.85 -15.45
N GLY A 111 4.55 -1.85 -16.21
CA GLY A 111 5.43 -0.70 -16.34
C GLY A 111 6.74 -0.90 -15.60
N GLU A 112 7.53 0.16 -15.54
CA GLU A 112 8.81 0.17 -14.87
C GLU A 112 8.79 1.11 -13.68
N LEU A 113 9.46 0.71 -12.61
CA LEU A 113 9.56 1.52 -11.41
C LEU A 113 10.34 2.80 -11.68
N LEU A 114 9.90 3.90 -11.09
CA LEU A 114 10.60 5.18 -11.15
C LEU A 114 11.97 5.06 -10.48
N ALA A 115 12.93 5.84 -10.96
CA ALA A 115 14.22 5.99 -10.29
C ALA A 115 14.05 6.72 -8.97
N ALA A 116 15.02 6.57 -8.07
CA ALA A 116 15.03 7.26 -6.78
C ALA A 116 14.94 8.78 -6.97
N GLY A 117 14.10 9.43 -6.17
CA GLY A 117 13.96 10.88 -6.13
C GLY A 117 14.73 11.50 -4.97
N ASP A 118 14.57 12.81 -4.78
CA ASP A 118 15.32 13.57 -3.79
C ASP A 118 15.08 13.12 -2.35
N ASP A 119 13.82 12.86 -2.00
CA ASP A 119 13.40 12.47 -0.65
C ASP A 119 13.18 10.98 -0.48
N THR A 120 13.31 10.21 -1.55
CA THR A 120 13.08 8.77 -1.53
C THR A 120 14.27 8.05 -2.15
N LEU A 121 14.56 6.87 -1.63
CA LEU A 121 15.49 5.95 -2.25
C LEU A 121 14.77 5.14 -3.33
N GLY A 122 13.54 5.51 -3.59
CA GLY A 122 12.71 5.01 -4.66
C GLY A 122 11.96 3.73 -4.35
N PRO A 123 11.01 3.40 -5.22
CA PRO A 123 10.29 2.13 -5.14
C PRO A 123 11.19 0.99 -5.62
N ARG A 124 10.97 -0.19 -5.04
CA ARG A 124 11.67 -1.42 -5.47
C ARG A 124 10.81 -2.64 -5.24
N TRP A 125 11.11 -3.69 -5.98
CA TRP A 125 10.55 -5.00 -5.71
C TRP A 125 11.34 -5.68 -4.60
N MET A 126 10.63 -6.33 -3.69
CA MET A 126 11.25 -7.05 -2.57
C MET A 126 10.56 -8.39 -2.40
N LEU A 127 11.35 -9.45 -2.22
CA LEU A 127 10.80 -10.78 -1.95
C LEU A 127 10.01 -10.76 -0.64
N VAL A 128 8.84 -11.38 -0.65
CA VAL A 128 8.01 -11.50 0.54
C VAL A 128 8.76 -12.20 1.67
N GLU A 129 9.55 -13.23 1.33
CA GLU A 129 10.36 -13.95 2.31
C GLU A 129 11.40 -13.04 2.97
N GLU A 130 12.04 -12.17 2.19
CA GLU A 130 13.01 -11.20 2.69
C GLU A 130 12.32 -10.15 3.57
N LEU A 131 11.16 -9.68 3.13
CA LEU A 131 10.36 -8.72 3.88
C LEU A 131 9.93 -9.29 5.24
N ASP A 132 9.51 -10.55 5.25
CA ASP A 132 9.13 -11.25 6.48
C ASP A 132 10.30 -11.32 7.47
N ALA A 133 11.48 -11.71 6.97
CA ALA A 133 12.69 -11.78 7.79
C ALA A 133 13.07 -10.42 8.37
N TRP A 134 12.98 -9.36 7.57
CA TRP A 134 13.28 -8.00 8.02
C TRP A 134 12.29 -7.50 9.05
N LEU A 135 11.00 -7.74 8.82
CA LEU A 135 9.94 -7.31 9.73
C LEU A 135 10.07 -7.98 11.10
N GLU A 136 10.54 -9.22 11.13
CA GLU A 136 10.79 -9.95 12.37
C GLU A 136 12.03 -9.41 13.11
N ARG A 137 13.12 -9.15 12.39
CA ARG A 137 14.40 -8.74 13.01
C ARG A 137 14.47 -7.25 13.33
N GLU A 138 13.92 -6.41 12.44
CA GLU A 138 14.04 -4.95 12.53
C GLU A 138 12.71 -4.28 12.19
N PRO A 139 11.65 -4.52 12.98
CA PRO A 139 10.32 -3.95 12.68
C PRO A 139 10.31 -2.43 12.64
N GLU A 140 11.22 -1.77 13.36
CA GLU A 140 11.32 -0.31 13.38
C GLU A 140 11.78 0.31 12.07
N ARG A 141 12.27 -0.50 11.13
CA ARG A 141 12.62 -0.04 9.79
C ARG A 141 11.40 0.17 8.90
N PHE A 142 10.26 -0.33 9.33
CA PHE A 142 9.00 -0.21 8.58
C PHE A 142 8.17 0.94 9.14
N SER A 143 7.45 1.61 8.24
CA SER A 143 6.46 2.60 8.66
C SER A 143 5.55 1.97 9.72
N TRP A 144 5.42 2.64 10.86
CA TRP A 144 4.61 2.11 11.96
C TRP A 144 3.14 1.91 11.55
N ILE A 145 2.66 2.69 10.58
CA ILE A 145 1.31 2.55 10.05
C ILE A 145 1.17 1.24 9.25
N ASP A 146 2.19 0.88 8.47
CA ASP A 146 2.12 -0.27 7.58
C ASP A 146 2.46 -1.61 8.23
N ARG A 147 3.04 -1.60 9.42
CA ARG A 147 3.45 -2.85 10.10
C ARG A 147 2.31 -3.84 10.26
N ALA A 148 1.17 -3.37 10.76
CA ALA A 148 0.02 -4.25 10.98
C ALA A 148 -0.53 -4.80 9.67
N GLY A 149 -0.58 -3.98 8.63
CA GLY A 149 -1.02 -4.41 7.31
C GLY A 149 -0.11 -5.48 6.70
N LEU A 150 1.21 -5.29 6.87
CA LEU A 150 2.19 -6.27 6.39
C LEU A 150 2.10 -7.58 7.17
N LEU A 151 1.96 -7.51 8.50
CA LEU A 151 1.77 -8.69 9.32
C LEU A 151 0.51 -9.45 8.92
N TYR A 152 -0.56 -8.73 8.66
CA TYR A 152 -1.82 -9.31 8.19
C TYR A 152 -1.65 -10.00 6.84
N TYR A 153 -0.95 -9.35 5.92
CA TYR A 153 -0.66 -9.90 4.60
C TYR A 153 0.16 -11.19 4.70
N LEU A 154 1.18 -11.19 5.55
CA LEU A 154 2.07 -12.34 5.72
C LEU A 154 1.35 -13.58 6.27
N GLN A 155 0.22 -13.41 6.95
CA GLN A 155 -0.58 -14.55 7.40
C GLN A 155 -1.07 -15.43 6.24
N GLU A 156 -1.24 -14.86 5.06
CA GLU A 156 -1.64 -15.62 3.86
C GLU A 156 -0.60 -16.67 3.48
N PHE A 157 0.66 -16.47 3.86
CA PHE A 157 1.77 -17.36 3.52
C PHE A 157 2.10 -18.36 4.63
N SER A 158 1.49 -18.21 5.80
CA SER A 158 1.73 -19.08 6.96
C SER A 158 0.70 -20.21 7.08
N ARG A 159 -0.25 -20.23 6.17
CA ARG A 159 -1.34 -21.23 6.18
C ARG A 159 -1.01 -22.45 5.36
#